data_cd7a73f68d8f9dc603754769b4f3a237
#
_entry.id   cd7a73f68d8f9dc603754769b4f3a237
#
_cell.length_a   1.000
_cell.length_b   1.000
_cell.length_c   1.000
_cell.angle_alpha   90.00
_cell.angle_beta   90.00
_cell.angle_gamma   90.00
#
_symmetry.space_group_name_H-M   'P 1'
#
loop_
_entity.id
_entity.type
_entity.pdbx_description
1 polymer ?
#
loop_
_entity_poly.entity_id
_entity_poly.type
_entity_poly.pdbx_seq_one_letter_code
_entity_poly.pdbx_strand_id
1 'polypeptide(L)'
;MFLISVDAHSKWPEAIPMRKTTATKTTHALRTIFSRNGLPEQIVSDNDSQFVSEEFQQFTKLNGITHIKSAPYHPATNGLVERFVQTFKQSMRAMKGESSDLHKKLANFLLVYRNTSHSITNETPANLLMGRQLRTRLNLIKPVT
;
A
#
# COMPACT_ATOMS: atom_id res chain seq x y z
N MET A 1 -0.58 -11.07 -9.43
CA MET A 1 0.13 -9.79 -9.55
C MET A 1 -0.60 -8.72 -8.72
N PHE A 2 0.13 -7.82 -8.10
CA PHE A 2 -0.44 -6.82 -7.20
C PHE A 2 0.08 -5.43 -7.55
N LEU A 3 -0.79 -4.43 -7.41
CA LEU A 3 -0.36 -3.06 -7.28
C LEU A 3 -0.11 -2.79 -5.80
N ILE A 4 1.09 -2.37 -5.46
CA ILE A 4 1.47 -2.09 -4.09
C ILE A 4 1.83 -0.61 -3.97
N SER A 5 1.25 0.03 -2.96
CA SER A 5 1.49 1.43 -2.64
C SER A 5 1.75 1.56 -1.14
N VAL A 6 2.72 2.37 -0.76
CA VAL A 6 3.01 2.65 0.65
C VAL A 6 3.10 4.16 0.83
N ASP A 7 2.34 4.68 1.79
CA ASP A 7 2.44 6.09 2.16
C ASP A 7 3.74 6.33 2.92
N ALA A 8 4.56 7.26 2.42
CA ALA A 8 5.89 7.50 2.98
C ALA A 8 5.86 8.00 4.42
N HIS A 9 4.85 8.79 4.78
CA HIS A 9 4.75 9.35 6.13
C HIS A 9 4.22 8.33 7.13
N SER A 10 3.05 7.76 6.86
CA SER A 10 2.36 6.86 7.79
C SER A 10 2.82 5.41 7.68
N LYS A 11 3.48 5.05 6.58
CA LYS A 11 3.82 3.66 6.23
C LYS A 11 2.58 2.81 5.95
N TRP A 12 1.43 3.45 5.71
CA TRP A 12 0.19 2.75 5.40
C TRP A 12 0.27 2.09 4.03
N PRO A 13 0.11 0.76 3.98
CA PRO A 13 0.20 0.04 2.72
C PRO A 13 -1.16 -0.18 2.07
N GLU A 14 -1.16 -0.22 0.76
CA GLU A 14 -2.26 -0.72 -0.05
C GLU A 14 -1.73 -1.79 -0.98
N ALA A 15 -2.44 -2.89 -1.12
CA ALA A 15 -2.09 -3.96 -2.05
C ALA A 15 -3.36 -4.39 -2.76
N ILE A 16 -3.40 -4.22 -4.07
CA ILE A 16 -4.59 -4.48 -4.88
C ILE A 16 -4.26 -5.58 -5.89
N PRO A 17 -4.98 -6.72 -5.86
CA PRO A 17 -4.78 -7.77 -6.86
C PRO A 17 -5.15 -7.27 -8.25
N MET A 18 -4.30 -7.54 -9.22
CA MET A 18 -4.51 -7.13 -10.61
C MET A 18 -4.12 -8.28 -11.54
N ARG A 19 -4.99 -8.57 -12.50
CA ARG A 19 -4.68 -9.57 -13.52
C ARG A 19 -3.67 -9.04 -14.53
N LYS A 20 -3.80 -7.75 -14.87
CA LYS A 20 -2.89 -7.05 -15.78
C LYS A 20 -2.54 -5.70 -15.19
N THR A 21 -1.29 -5.30 -15.34
CA THR A 21 -0.81 -4.01 -14.87
C THR A 21 -0.79 -3.00 -16.02
N THR A 22 -1.95 -2.75 -16.62
CA THR A 22 -2.08 -1.70 -17.63
C THR A 22 -2.18 -0.33 -16.97
N ALA A 23 -1.88 0.72 -17.71
CA ALA A 23 -2.04 2.09 -17.22
C ALA A 23 -3.47 2.38 -16.78
N THR A 24 -4.46 1.93 -17.55
CA THR A 24 -5.88 2.13 -17.23
C THR A 24 -6.25 1.48 -15.90
N LYS A 25 -5.86 0.23 -15.69
CA LYS A 25 -6.17 -0.49 -14.43
C LYS A 25 -5.42 0.10 -13.25
N THR A 26 -4.18 0.51 -13.47
CA THR A 26 -3.37 1.15 -12.43
C THR A 26 -3.99 2.47 -11.98
N THR A 27 -4.41 3.32 -12.92
CA THR A 27 -5.06 4.58 -12.58
C THR A 27 -6.40 4.36 -11.89
N HIS A 28 -7.19 3.37 -12.29
CA HIS A 28 -8.44 3.02 -11.61
C HIS A 28 -8.19 2.62 -10.15
N ALA A 29 -7.21 1.76 -9.92
CA ALA A 29 -6.86 1.33 -8.57
C ALA A 29 -6.41 2.50 -7.71
N LEU A 30 -5.56 3.39 -8.25
CA LEU A 30 -5.10 4.57 -7.54
C LEU A 30 -6.23 5.56 -7.26
N ARG A 31 -7.16 5.74 -8.18
CA ARG A 31 -8.34 6.59 -7.94
C ARG A 31 -9.14 6.08 -6.74
N THR A 32 -9.31 4.77 -6.62
CA THR A 32 -10.01 4.17 -5.48
C THR A 32 -9.27 4.43 -4.18
N ILE A 33 -7.95 4.26 -4.17
CA ILE A 33 -7.13 4.55 -2.99
C ILE A 33 -7.24 6.04 -2.61
N PHE A 34 -7.10 6.92 -3.59
CA PHE A 34 -7.12 8.37 -3.33
C PHE A 34 -8.51 8.88 -2.93
N SER A 35 -9.58 8.20 -3.34
CA SER A 35 -10.93 8.55 -2.90
C SER A 35 -11.12 8.34 -1.40
N ARG A 36 -10.36 7.41 -0.82
CA ARG A 36 -10.42 7.14 0.62
C ARG A 36 -9.42 7.98 1.42
N ASN A 37 -8.24 8.18 0.86
CA ASN A 37 -7.13 8.76 1.62
C ASN A 37 -6.75 10.18 1.17
N GLY A 38 -7.37 10.68 0.11
CA GLY A 38 -7.02 11.96 -0.49
C GLY A 38 -5.94 11.83 -1.56
N LEU A 39 -5.76 12.90 -2.33
CA LEU A 39 -4.73 12.96 -3.37
C LEU A 39 -3.37 13.20 -2.75
N PRO A 40 -2.35 12.43 -3.13
CA PRO A 40 -0.99 12.70 -2.66
C PRO A 40 -0.41 13.92 -3.39
N GLU A 41 0.58 14.54 -2.78
CA GLU A 41 1.33 15.60 -3.45
C GLU A 41 2.33 15.03 -4.45
N GLN A 42 2.84 13.83 -4.18
CA GLN A 42 3.91 13.22 -4.94
C GLN A 42 3.75 11.71 -4.99
N ILE A 43 4.03 11.14 -6.16
CA ILE A 43 4.16 9.69 -6.35
C ILE A 43 5.57 9.40 -6.83
N VAL A 44 6.22 8.43 -6.16
CA VAL A 44 7.51 7.89 -6.60
C VAL A 44 7.27 6.48 -7.12
N SER A 45 7.70 6.19 -8.33
CA SER A 45 7.54 4.88 -8.95
C SER A 45 8.81 4.45 -9.67
N ASP A 46 8.89 3.17 -10.02
CA ASP A 46 9.89 2.69 -10.96
C ASP A 46 9.50 3.06 -12.40
N ASN A 47 10.24 2.54 -13.36
CA ASN A 47 10.03 2.83 -14.78
C ASN A 47 9.21 1.77 -15.51
N ASP A 48 8.39 1.00 -14.79
CA ASP A 48 7.49 0.05 -15.42
C ASP A 48 6.55 0.75 -16.41
N SER A 49 6.16 0.03 -17.46
CA SER A 49 5.44 0.61 -18.58
C SER A 49 4.17 1.34 -18.22
N GLN A 50 3.41 0.87 -17.20
CA GLN A 50 2.19 1.53 -16.76
C GLN A 50 2.45 2.91 -16.16
N PHE A 51 3.63 3.13 -15.56
CA PHE A 51 3.97 4.41 -14.93
C PHE A 51 4.61 5.41 -15.87
N VAL A 52 5.16 4.95 -16.99
CA VAL A 52 5.78 5.85 -17.99
C VAL A 52 4.83 6.15 -19.15
N SER A 53 3.63 5.60 -19.14
CA SER A 53 2.65 5.82 -20.19
C SER A 53 2.11 7.25 -20.18
N GLU A 54 1.66 7.71 -21.34
CA GLU A 54 1.02 9.01 -21.46
C GLU A 54 -0.24 9.11 -20.59
N GLU A 55 -1.03 8.04 -20.54
CA GLU A 55 -2.24 7.98 -19.72
C GLU A 55 -1.94 8.23 -18.24
N PHE A 56 -0.90 7.60 -17.71
CA PHE A 56 -0.51 7.80 -16.31
C PHE A 56 -0.01 9.23 -16.07
N GLN A 57 0.78 9.77 -17.01
CA GLN A 57 1.27 11.14 -16.90
C GLN A 57 0.14 12.17 -16.89
N GLN A 58 -0.88 11.97 -17.73
CA GLN A 58 -2.06 12.82 -17.72
C GLN A 58 -2.83 12.70 -16.41
N PHE A 59 -2.96 11.48 -15.90
CA PHE A 59 -3.63 11.22 -14.61
C PHE A 59 -2.97 12.01 -13.48
N THR A 60 -1.65 11.93 -13.35
CA THR A 60 -0.94 12.66 -12.30
C THR A 60 -1.04 14.16 -12.47
N LYS A 61 -0.90 14.65 -13.70
CA LYS A 61 -0.98 16.07 -14.01
C LYS A 61 -2.35 16.67 -13.70
N LEU A 62 -3.42 15.96 -14.08
CA LEU A 62 -4.78 16.42 -13.83
C LEU A 62 -5.13 16.49 -12.34
N ASN A 63 -4.49 15.65 -11.55
CA ASN A 63 -4.74 15.58 -10.10
C ASN A 63 -3.72 16.39 -9.29
N GLY A 64 -2.88 17.18 -9.93
CA GLY A 64 -1.89 17.99 -9.24
C GLY A 64 -0.81 17.19 -8.52
N ILE A 65 -0.50 15.99 -9.03
CA ILE A 65 0.47 15.08 -8.43
C ILE A 65 1.80 15.22 -9.16
N THR A 66 2.87 15.45 -8.41
CA THR A 66 4.23 15.40 -8.98
C THR A 66 4.67 13.94 -9.05
N HIS A 67 4.98 13.49 -10.26
CA HIS A 67 5.42 12.11 -10.47
C HIS A 67 6.93 12.07 -10.65
N ILE A 68 7.61 11.35 -9.77
CA ILE A 68 9.05 11.10 -9.85
C ILE A 68 9.26 9.67 -10.30
N LYS A 69 9.81 9.53 -11.49
CA LYS A 69 10.26 8.26 -12.04
C LYS A 69 11.74 8.11 -11.69
N SER A 70 12.24 6.91 -11.71
CA SER A 70 13.65 6.66 -11.46
C SER A 70 13.98 6.45 -10.00
N ALA A 71 13.65 5.29 -9.60
CA ALA A 71 13.93 4.67 -8.35
C ALA A 71 15.37 4.84 -7.83
N PRO A 72 16.43 4.82 -8.67
CA PRO A 72 17.80 4.93 -8.14
C PRO A 72 18.12 6.22 -7.40
N TYR A 73 17.36 7.29 -7.66
CA TYR A 73 17.60 8.58 -7.02
C TYR A 73 16.87 8.75 -5.69
N HIS A 74 16.06 7.76 -5.30
CA HIS A 74 15.29 7.79 -4.05
C HIS A 74 15.40 6.45 -3.33
N PRO A 75 16.62 6.04 -2.93
CA PRO A 75 16.84 4.72 -2.35
C PRO A 75 16.04 4.47 -1.07
N ALA A 76 15.80 5.50 -0.26
CA ALA A 76 15.03 5.36 0.98
C ALA A 76 13.56 5.01 0.70
N THR A 77 12.96 5.66 -0.30
CA THR A 77 11.56 5.41 -0.69
C THR A 77 11.41 4.02 -1.30
N ASN A 78 12.35 3.62 -2.15
CA ASN A 78 12.36 2.28 -2.73
C ASN A 78 12.57 1.21 -1.70
N GLY A 79 13.49 1.43 -0.76
CA GLY A 79 13.73 0.51 0.33
C GLY A 79 12.48 0.27 1.18
N LEU A 80 11.64 1.29 1.34
CA LEU A 80 10.37 1.18 2.05
C LEU A 80 9.41 0.22 1.34
N VAL A 81 9.22 0.40 0.04
CA VAL A 81 8.33 -0.47 -0.75
C VAL A 81 8.89 -1.89 -0.83
N GLU A 82 10.20 -2.04 -1.09
CA GLU A 82 10.85 -3.34 -1.16
C GLU A 82 10.70 -4.11 0.16
N ARG A 83 10.88 -3.44 1.28
CA ARG A 83 10.74 -4.04 2.60
C ARG A 83 9.31 -4.52 2.85
N PHE A 84 8.33 -3.71 2.48
CA PHE A 84 6.94 -4.11 2.55
C PHE A 84 6.65 -5.32 1.66
N VAL A 85 7.15 -5.32 0.42
CA VAL A 85 6.94 -6.42 -0.53
C VAL A 85 7.53 -7.72 0.02
N GLN A 86 8.71 -7.67 0.64
CA GLN A 86 9.31 -8.86 1.25
C GLN A 86 8.44 -9.40 2.39
N THR A 87 7.97 -8.54 3.28
CA THR A 87 7.09 -8.92 4.38
C THR A 87 5.79 -9.52 3.84
N PHE A 88 5.21 -8.90 2.85
CA PHE A 88 3.99 -9.36 2.18
C PHE A 88 4.16 -10.76 1.58
N LYS A 89 5.24 -10.97 0.83
CA LYS A 89 5.52 -12.28 0.22
C LYS A 89 5.71 -13.37 1.27
N GLN A 90 6.45 -13.08 2.33
CA GLN A 90 6.66 -14.02 3.43
C GLN A 90 5.35 -14.39 4.10
N SER A 91 4.48 -13.42 4.36
CA SER A 91 3.19 -13.65 5.00
C SER A 91 2.26 -14.46 4.12
N MET A 92 2.23 -14.19 2.82
CA MET A 92 1.42 -14.96 1.87
C MET A 92 1.88 -16.41 1.78
N ARG A 93 3.20 -16.65 1.85
CA ARG A 93 3.75 -18.02 1.86
C ARG A 93 3.41 -18.76 3.15
N ALA A 94 3.50 -18.06 4.29
CA ALA A 94 3.19 -18.66 5.59
C ALA A 94 1.72 -19.09 5.69
N MET A 95 0.81 -18.39 5.01
CA MET A 95 -0.61 -18.72 4.98
C MET A 95 -0.98 -19.73 3.90
N LYS A 96 0.01 -20.21 3.13
CA LYS A 96 -0.22 -21.19 2.08
C LYS A 96 -0.70 -22.50 2.71
N GLY A 97 -1.86 -22.97 2.28
CA GLY A 97 -2.48 -24.18 2.80
C GLY A 97 -3.56 -23.95 3.86
N GLU A 98 -3.62 -22.79 4.47
CA GLU A 98 -4.67 -22.48 5.46
C GLU A 98 -5.98 -22.08 4.80
N SER A 99 -5.91 -21.41 3.64
CA SER A 99 -7.07 -21.01 2.89
C SER A 99 -6.67 -20.79 1.43
N SER A 100 -7.57 -21.18 0.52
CA SER A 100 -7.42 -20.89 -0.91
C SER A 100 -7.90 -19.47 -1.27
N ASP A 101 -8.53 -18.76 -0.31
CA ASP A 101 -9.09 -17.42 -0.56
C ASP A 101 -8.02 -16.35 -0.38
N LEU A 102 -7.49 -15.89 -1.53
CA LEU A 102 -6.49 -14.84 -1.57
C LEU A 102 -6.99 -13.53 -0.98
N HIS A 103 -8.24 -13.16 -1.26
CA HIS A 103 -8.83 -11.93 -0.74
C HIS A 103 -8.85 -11.91 0.80
N LYS A 104 -9.25 -13.02 1.42
CA LYS A 104 -9.29 -13.16 2.86
C LYS A 104 -7.89 -13.07 3.47
N LYS A 105 -6.91 -13.76 2.88
CA LYS A 105 -5.52 -13.70 3.33
C LYS A 105 -4.95 -12.29 3.25
N LEU A 106 -5.19 -11.61 2.15
CA LEU A 106 -4.72 -10.25 1.93
C LEU A 106 -5.36 -9.29 2.94
N ALA A 107 -6.66 -9.38 3.13
CA ALA A 107 -7.37 -8.51 4.07
C ALA A 107 -6.86 -8.70 5.50
N ASN A 108 -6.65 -9.94 5.93
CA ASN A 108 -6.12 -10.25 7.25
C ASN A 108 -4.69 -9.72 7.42
N PHE A 109 -3.84 -9.91 6.41
CA PHE A 109 -2.48 -9.40 6.44
C PHE A 109 -2.44 -7.88 6.59
N LEU A 110 -3.22 -7.17 5.78
CA LEU A 110 -3.24 -5.71 5.82
C LEU A 110 -3.78 -5.18 7.15
N LEU A 111 -4.81 -5.82 7.71
CA LEU A 111 -5.35 -5.41 9.00
C LEU A 111 -4.31 -5.53 10.10
N VAL A 112 -3.57 -6.62 10.14
CA VAL A 112 -2.51 -6.83 11.13
C VAL A 112 -1.36 -5.84 10.91
N TYR A 113 -0.90 -5.70 9.66
CA TYR A 113 0.22 -4.81 9.34
C TYR A 113 -0.08 -3.36 9.71
N ARG A 114 -1.28 -2.88 9.35
CA ARG A 114 -1.70 -1.50 9.61
C ARG A 114 -1.85 -1.20 11.10
N ASN A 115 -1.99 -2.23 11.91
CA ASN A 115 -2.17 -2.10 13.36
C ASN A 115 -0.93 -2.51 14.15
N THR A 116 0.21 -2.73 13.49
CA THR A 116 1.48 -3.10 14.09
C THR A 116 2.45 -1.91 14.03
N SER A 117 3.12 -1.63 15.15
CA SER A 117 4.10 -0.53 15.18
C SER A 117 5.22 -0.75 14.18
N HIS A 118 5.51 0.29 13.41
CA HIS A 118 6.59 0.27 12.42
C HIS A 118 7.91 0.66 13.09
N SER A 119 9.00 -0.05 12.79
CA SER A 119 10.30 0.15 13.42
C SER A 119 10.88 1.55 13.21
N ILE A 120 10.56 2.20 12.12
CA ILE A 120 11.09 3.54 11.80
C ILE A 120 10.31 4.64 12.53
N THR A 121 8.98 4.54 12.57
CA THR A 121 8.14 5.58 13.15
C THR A 121 7.80 5.33 14.62
N ASN A 122 7.95 4.11 15.10
CA ASN A 122 7.50 3.63 16.41
C ASN A 122 6.00 3.80 16.64
N GLU A 123 5.26 3.98 15.55
CA GLU A 123 3.80 4.13 15.55
C GLU A 123 3.20 3.15 14.57
N THR A 124 1.91 2.84 14.74
CA THR A 124 1.20 2.04 13.76
C THR A 124 0.85 2.88 12.54
N PRO A 125 0.83 2.29 11.34
CA PRO A 125 0.33 3.01 10.16
C PRO A 125 -1.08 3.57 10.35
N ALA A 126 -1.96 2.82 11.03
CA ALA A 126 -3.32 3.26 11.28
C ALA A 126 -3.37 4.53 12.13
N ASN A 127 -2.56 4.59 13.18
CA ASN A 127 -2.51 5.78 14.05
C ASN A 127 -2.00 7.00 13.30
N LEU A 128 -0.96 6.85 12.49
CA LEU A 128 -0.39 7.96 11.73
C LEU A 128 -1.30 8.45 10.60
N LEU A 129 -2.01 7.54 9.93
CA LEU A 129 -2.89 7.91 8.82
C LEU A 129 -4.25 8.40 9.30
N MET A 130 -4.86 7.69 10.24
CA MET A 130 -6.25 7.92 10.69
C MET A 130 -6.36 8.57 12.06
N GLY A 131 -5.26 8.63 12.80
CA GLY A 131 -5.27 9.13 14.18
C GLY A 131 -5.90 8.17 15.18
N ARG A 132 -6.05 6.89 14.83
CA ARG A 132 -6.63 5.87 15.69
C ARG A 132 -6.18 4.48 15.30
N GLN A 133 -6.25 3.55 16.24
CA GLN A 133 -6.02 2.15 15.97
C GLN A 133 -7.23 1.55 15.23
N LEU A 134 -6.98 0.50 14.47
CA LEU A 134 -8.05 -0.28 13.86
C LEU A 134 -8.60 -1.28 14.86
N ARG A 135 -9.91 -1.48 14.87
CA ARG A 135 -10.54 -2.50 15.68
C ARG A 135 -10.25 -3.87 15.08
N THR A 136 -9.76 -4.80 15.91
CA THR A 136 -9.45 -6.17 15.49
C THR A 136 -10.19 -7.16 16.40
N ARG A 137 -10.08 -8.44 16.07
CA ARG A 137 -10.66 -9.50 16.91
C ARG A 137 -10.10 -9.51 18.32
N LEU A 138 -8.85 -9.07 18.50
CA LEU A 138 -8.25 -8.98 19.84
C LEU A 138 -9.03 -8.02 20.76
N ASN A 139 -9.63 -7.00 20.18
CA ASN A 139 -10.43 -6.05 20.96
C ASN A 139 -11.71 -6.67 21.51
N LEU A 140 -12.20 -7.75 20.89
CA LEU A 140 -13.40 -8.44 21.34
C LEU A 140 -13.16 -9.28 22.60
N ILE A 141 -11.94 -9.72 22.84
CA ILE A 141 -11.59 -10.55 23.99
C ILE A 141 -10.97 -9.78 25.14
N LYS A 142 -10.67 -8.50 24.95
CA LYS A 142 -10.19 -7.64 26.05
C LYS A 142 -11.35 -7.22 26.93
N PRO A 143 -11.18 -7.26 28.27
CA PRO A 143 -12.21 -6.71 29.16
C PRO A 143 -12.49 -5.27 28.85
N VAL A 144 -13.76 -4.89 28.89
CA VAL A 144 -14.15 -3.49 28.77
C VAL A 144 -13.88 -2.84 30.13
N THR A 145 -12.92 -1.92 30.15
CA THR A 145 -12.62 -1.14 31.35
C THR A 145 -13.10 0.28 31.18
#